data_a6264b55fa3b2addcb5b82b790836f6e
#
_entry.id   a6264b55fa3b2addcb5b82b790836f6e
#
_cell.length_a   1.000
_cell.length_b   1.000
_cell.length_c   1.000
_cell.angle_alpha   90.00
_cell.angle_beta   90.00
_cell.angle_gamma   90.00
#
_symmetry.space_group_name_H-M   'P 1'
#
loop_
_entity.id
_entity.type
_entity.pdbx_description
1 polymer ?
#
loop_
_entity_poly.entity_id
_entity_poly.type
_entity_poly.pdbx_seq_one_letter_code
_entity_poly.pdbx_strand_id
1 'polypeptide(L)'
;EERLDELLDEAWSVSRRRLRVYRPYPRYPSISITGGWCELDCRHCGRVYLRSMEWAESPELLERRLLKLSSTGAVGCLVSGGYTREGRLPVKPFLKALRRGADEGLRMNIHPGLVDRKTASEIASAGLEAASVDMPGDPETIRWVHGLDAGPRDYVRSMLNLSQAGLRACPHICVGLHGGAVRGELNALSL
;
A
#
# COMPACT_ATOMS: atom_id res chain seq x y z
N GLU A 1 -11.43 -0.30 -30.42
CA GLU A 1 -11.69 1.14 -30.19
C GLU A 1 -13.20 1.37 -29.97
N GLU A 2 -14.05 1.01 -30.92
CA GLU A 2 -15.51 1.20 -30.89
C GLU A 2 -16.16 0.69 -29.58
N ARG A 3 -15.76 -0.49 -29.09
CA ARG A 3 -16.25 -1.05 -27.83
C ARG A 3 -15.79 -0.27 -26.56
N LEU A 4 -14.65 0.42 -26.65
CA LEU A 4 -14.16 1.25 -25.55
C LEU A 4 -15.00 2.53 -25.45
N ASP A 5 -15.31 3.13 -26.58
CA ASP A 5 -16.14 4.35 -26.65
C ASP A 5 -17.55 4.08 -26.14
N GLU A 6 -18.17 2.95 -26.51
CA GLU A 6 -19.47 2.53 -25.98
C GLU A 6 -19.43 2.37 -24.44
N LEU A 7 -18.39 1.72 -23.88
CA LEU A 7 -18.24 1.57 -22.44
C LEU A 7 -18.01 2.89 -21.72
N LEU A 8 -17.28 3.81 -22.36
CA LEU A 8 -17.06 5.15 -21.80
C LEU A 8 -18.34 5.98 -21.82
N ASP A 9 -19.14 5.87 -22.87
CA ASP A 9 -20.43 6.56 -22.97
C ASP A 9 -21.43 6.01 -21.97
N GLU A 10 -21.49 4.68 -21.78
CA GLU A 10 -22.31 4.04 -20.76
C GLU A 10 -21.88 4.50 -19.35
N ALA A 11 -20.58 4.41 -19.03
CA ALA A 11 -20.05 4.87 -17.76
C ALA A 11 -20.34 6.36 -17.51
N TRP A 12 -20.22 7.18 -18.54
CA TRP A 12 -20.55 8.61 -18.48
C TRP A 12 -22.03 8.87 -18.22
N SER A 13 -22.92 8.09 -18.85
CA SER A 13 -24.36 8.23 -18.69
C SER A 13 -24.85 7.98 -17.26
N VAL A 14 -24.22 7.00 -16.56
CA VAL A 14 -24.56 6.63 -15.17
C VAL A 14 -23.75 7.40 -14.13
N SER A 15 -22.68 8.09 -14.54
CA SER A 15 -21.81 8.82 -13.62
C SER A 15 -22.52 10.07 -13.06
N ARG A 16 -22.14 10.45 -11.83
CA ARG A 16 -22.61 11.69 -11.21
C ARG A 16 -21.97 12.95 -11.82
N ARG A 17 -21.22 12.82 -12.91
CA ARG A 17 -20.45 13.88 -13.59
C ARG A 17 -19.64 14.75 -12.63
N ARG A 18 -19.09 14.13 -11.56
CA ARG A 18 -18.27 14.78 -10.55
C ARG A 18 -16.91 14.10 -10.49
N LEU A 19 -15.86 14.86 -10.73
CA LEU A 19 -14.49 14.42 -10.54
C LEU A 19 -14.01 14.89 -9.15
N ARG A 20 -13.51 13.96 -8.34
CA ARG A 20 -12.79 14.29 -7.11
C ARG A 20 -11.31 14.27 -7.38
N VAL A 21 -10.65 15.37 -7.15
CA VAL A 21 -9.19 15.48 -7.26
C VAL A 21 -8.60 15.54 -5.85
N TYR A 22 -7.64 14.66 -5.57
CA TYR A 22 -6.95 14.63 -4.30
C TYR A 22 -5.50 15.10 -4.50
N ARG A 23 -5.08 16.05 -3.67
CA ARG A 23 -3.69 16.52 -3.60
C ARG A 23 -3.15 16.23 -2.20
N PRO A 24 -2.59 15.03 -1.97
CA PRO A 24 -2.22 14.59 -0.63
C PRO A 24 -1.10 15.43 -0.02
N TYR A 25 -0.06 15.75 -0.79
CA TYR A 25 1.08 16.53 -0.29
C TYR A 25 0.73 18.04 -0.16
N PRO A 26 1.19 18.75 0.90
CA PRO A 26 2.05 18.28 2.00
C PRO A 26 1.31 17.68 3.20
N ARG A 27 -0.03 17.66 3.19
CA ARG A 27 -0.84 17.27 4.36
C ARG A 27 -0.97 15.76 4.59
N TYR A 28 -0.54 14.97 3.60
CA TYR A 28 -0.55 13.51 3.64
C TYR A 28 0.67 12.96 2.87
N PRO A 29 1.89 13.12 3.41
CA PRO A 29 3.10 12.64 2.75
C PRO A 29 3.21 11.12 2.79
N SER A 30 4.11 10.59 1.96
CA SER A 30 4.52 9.17 1.99
C SER A 30 5.85 9.05 2.71
N ILE A 31 5.93 8.14 3.68
CA ILE A 31 7.12 7.89 4.50
C ILE A 31 7.63 6.48 4.25
N SER A 32 8.90 6.35 3.88
CA SER A 32 9.60 5.07 3.81
C SER A 32 10.30 4.78 5.13
N ILE A 33 9.92 3.69 5.80
CA ILE A 33 10.59 3.23 7.04
C ILE A 33 11.87 2.44 6.78
N THR A 34 12.21 2.22 5.52
CA THR A 34 13.42 1.50 5.09
C THR A 34 14.36 2.39 4.27
N GLY A 35 14.08 3.71 4.18
CA GLY A 35 14.79 4.57 3.26
C GLY A 35 14.69 4.09 1.82
N GLY A 36 15.81 3.94 1.16
CA GLY A 36 15.92 3.40 -0.19
C GLY A 36 16.15 1.88 -0.27
N TRP A 37 16.21 1.20 0.88
CA TRP A 37 16.45 -0.24 0.91
C TRP A 37 15.20 -1.06 0.55
N CYS A 38 15.39 -2.11 -0.27
CA CYS A 38 14.40 -3.12 -0.60
C CYS A 38 15.14 -4.38 -1.07
N GLU A 39 14.77 -5.57 -0.60
CA GLU A 39 15.35 -6.83 -1.10
C GLU A 39 14.71 -7.30 -2.40
N LEU A 40 13.51 -6.79 -2.71
CA LEU A 40 12.86 -7.02 -3.99
C LEU A 40 13.38 -6.01 -5.01
N ASP A 41 13.58 -6.46 -6.23
CA ASP A 41 13.92 -5.62 -7.38
C ASP A 41 12.81 -5.72 -8.42
N CYS A 42 11.60 -5.32 -8.02
CA CYS A 42 10.41 -5.45 -8.83
C CYS A 42 10.57 -4.71 -10.15
N ARG A 43 10.33 -5.39 -11.28
CA ARG A 43 10.51 -4.86 -12.64
C ARG A 43 9.72 -3.59 -12.90
N HIS A 44 8.55 -3.42 -12.29
CA HIS A 44 7.71 -2.21 -12.45
C HIS A 44 8.17 -1.03 -11.61
N CYS A 45 8.95 -1.27 -10.56
CA CYS A 45 9.31 -0.26 -9.55
C CYS A 45 10.80 0.17 -9.63
N GLY A 46 11.73 -0.78 -9.72
CA GLY A 46 13.18 -0.48 -9.68
C GLY A 46 13.57 0.43 -8.51
N ARG A 47 12.83 0.39 -7.40
CA ARG A 47 12.98 1.23 -6.19
C ARG A 47 12.81 2.75 -6.44
N VAL A 48 12.29 3.14 -7.61
CA VAL A 48 12.16 4.56 -7.95
C VAL A 48 11.22 5.30 -6.99
N TYR A 49 10.15 4.64 -6.53
CA TYR A 49 9.18 5.25 -5.61
C TYR A 49 9.77 5.53 -4.23
N LEU A 50 10.70 4.71 -3.74
CA LEU A 50 11.35 4.94 -2.43
C LEU A 50 12.16 6.23 -2.40
N ARG A 51 12.70 6.66 -3.57
CA ARG A 51 13.49 7.89 -3.68
C ARG A 51 12.65 9.16 -3.55
N SER A 52 11.36 9.09 -3.84
CA SER A 52 10.43 10.22 -3.74
C SER A 52 9.72 10.31 -2.38
N MET A 53 9.89 9.31 -1.51
CA MET A 53 9.31 9.29 -0.17
C MET A 53 10.20 10.02 0.83
N GLU A 54 9.61 10.50 1.93
CA GLU A 54 10.37 10.95 3.09
C GLU A 54 10.94 9.73 3.82
N TRP A 55 12.22 9.76 4.20
CA TRP A 55 12.88 8.62 4.85
C TRP A 55 12.85 8.74 6.37
N ALA A 56 12.52 7.62 7.03
CA ALA A 56 12.49 7.48 8.48
C ALA A 56 12.93 6.06 8.88
N GLU A 57 14.22 5.78 8.72
CA GLU A 57 14.84 4.45 8.79
C GLU A 57 15.05 3.94 10.22
N SER A 58 14.67 4.70 11.24
CA SER A 58 14.64 4.22 12.62
C SER A 58 13.32 4.59 13.31
N PRO A 59 12.91 3.84 14.34
CA PRO A 59 11.72 4.15 15.12
C PRO A 59 11.70 5.60 15.65
N GLU A 60 12.85 6.10 16.11
CA GLU A 60 13.00 7.45 16.66
C GLU A 60 12.86 8.51 15.56
N LEU A 61 13.38 8.24 14.36
CA LEU A 61 13.20 9.12 13.20
C LEU A 61 11.74 9.17 12.78
N LEU A 62 11.07 8.01 12.73
CA LEU A 62 9.65 7.94 12.39
C LEU A 62 8.82 8.70 13.42
N GLU A 63 9.04 8.48 14.72
CA GLU A 63 8.31 9.18 15.77
C GLU A 63 8.46 10.70 15.64
N ARG A 64 9.69 11.22 15.51
CA ARG A 64 9.93 12.65 15.28
C ARG A 64 9.20 13.19 14.05
N ARG A 65 9.17 12.43 12.96
CA ARG A 65 8.43 12.82 11.74
C ARG A 65 6.94 12.90 11.97
N LEU A 66 6.37 11.88 12.63
CA LEU A 66 4.94 11.85 12.92
C LEU A 66 4.52 12.98 13.86
N LEU A 67 5.28 13.25 14.92
CA LEU A 67 5.04 14.39 15.83
C LEU A 67 5.11 15.73 15.07
N LYS A 68 6.08 15.90 14.20
CA LYS A 68 6.19 17.10 13.35
C LYS A 68 4.98 17.24 12.42
N LEU A 69 4.53 16.15 11.78
CA LEU A 69 3.35 16.18 10.93
C LEU A 69 2.11 16.61 11.71
N SER A 70 1.87 16.04 12.89
CA SER A 70 0.76 16.42 13.74
C SER A 70 0.81 17.91 14.10
N SER A 71 1.97 18.41 14.57
CA SER A 71 2.14 19.82 14.96
C SER A 71 1.97 20.82 13.81
N THR A 72 2.14 20.40 12.56
CA THR A 72 1.97 21.25 11.37
C THR A 72 0.58 21.13 10.73
N GLY A 73 -0.34 20.40 11.37
CA GLY A 73 -1.72 20.24 10.89
C GLY A 73 -1.88 19.30 9.72
N ALA A 74 -0.96 18.35 9.55
CA ALA A 74 -1.13 17.25 8.61
C ALA A 74 -2.32 16.37 9.02
N VAL A 75 -3.00 15.79 8.02
CA VAL A 75 -4.13 14.87 8.25
C VAL A 75 -3.62 13.48 8.64
N GLY A 76 -2.48 13.07 8.10
CA GLY A 76 -1.90 11.76 8.29
C GLY A 76 -0.77 11.50 7.30
N CYS A 77 -0.46 10.24 7.07
CA CYS A 77 0.56 9.84 6.11
C CYS A 77 0.34 8.42 5.58
N LEU A 78 0.96 8.13 4.45
CA LEU A 78 1.18 6.76 3.99
C LEU A 78 2.51 6.26 4.57
N VAL A 79 2.49 5.15 5.28
CA VAL A 79 3.67 4.44 5.76
C VAL A 79 3.96 3.26 4.84
N SER A 80 5.12 3.22 4.26
CA SER A 80 5.55 2.15 3.37
C SER A 80 7.08 1.99 3.45
N GLY A 81 7.66 1.33 2.49
CA GLY A 81 9.10 1.12 2.38
C GLY A 81 9.44 -0.02 1.42
N GLY A 82 10.68 -0.43 1.44
CA GLY A 82 11.11 -1.65 0.78
C GLY A 82 10.70 -2.90 1.54
N TYR A 83 10.65 -4.01 0.83
CA TYR A 83 10.23 -5.30 1.35
C TYR A 83 11.40 -6.26 1.51
N THR A 84 11.24 -7.19 2.46
CA THR A 84 12.09 -8.39 2.56
C THR A 84 11.85 -9.32 1.37
N ARG A 85 12.68 -10.36 1.22
CA ARG A 85 12.53 -11.38 0.16
C ARG A 85 11.20 -12.11 0.19
N GLU A 86 10.53 -12.12 1.35
CA GLU A 86 9.19 -12.70 1.53
C GLU A 86 8.06 -11.70 1.16
N GLY A 87 8.39 -10.52 0.62
CA GLY A 87 7.43 -9.51 0.23
C GLY A 87 6.77 -8.77 1.40
N ARG A 88 7.47 -8.61 2.53
CA ARG A 88 6.95 -8.02 3.77
C ARG A 88 7.65 -6.72 4.12
N LEU A 89 6.90 -5.73 4.53
CA LEU A 89 7.45 -4.53 5.16
C LEU A 89 7.97 -4.87 6.57
N PRO A 90 9.22 -4.53 6.95
CA PRO A 90 9.77 -4.81 8.27
C PRO A 90 9.22 -3.83 9.33
N VAL A 91 7.91 -3.83 9.56
CA VAL A 91 7.19 -2.83 10.36
C VAL A 91 7.35 -3.01 11.88
N LYS A 92 7.68 -4.21 12.36
CA LYS A 92 7.65 -4.53 13.81
C LYS A 92 8.43 -3.57 14.70
N PRO A 93 9.66 -3.15 14.37
CA PRO A 93 10.39 -2.19 15.20
C PRO A 93 9.69 -0.83 15.33
N PHE A 94 8.86 -0.47 14.36
CA PHE A 94 8.24 0.84 14.22
C PHE A 94 6.86 0.95 14.86
N LEU A 95 6.28 -0.14 15.37
CA LEU A 95 4.91 -0.17 15.89
C LEU A 95 4.66 0.84 17.02
N LYS A 96 5.64 1.06 17.92
CA LYS A 96 5.53 2.05 18.99
C LYS A 96 5.47 3.48 18.46
N ALA A 97 6.31 3.80 17.47
CA ALA A 97 6.30 5.11 16.82
C ALA A 97 4.98 5.36 16.06
N LEU A 98 4.48 4.33 15.38
CA LEU A 98 3.16 4.38 14.70
C LEU A 98 2.04 4.61 15.72
N ARG A 99 2.03 3.89 16.82
CA ARG A 99 1.06 4.11 17.91
C ARG A 99 1.11 5.55 18.40
N ARG A 100 2.30 6.10 18.64
CA ARG A 100 2.46 7.48 19.06
C ARG A 100 1.86 8.46 18.04
N GLY A 101 2.07 8.25 16.75
CA GLY A 101 1.46 9.07 15.69
C GLY A 101 -0.07 8.97 15.67
N ALA A 102 -0.63 7.79 15.92
CA ALA A 102 -2.08 7.60 16.04
C ALA A 102 -2.66 8.32 17.26
N ASP A 103 -1.97 8.27 18.40
CA ASP A 103 -2.35 8.98 19.62
C ASP A 103 -2.35 10.51 19.45
N GLU A 104 -1.54 11.04 18.53
CA GLU A 104 -1.53 12.45 18.11
C GLU A 104 -2.62 12.79 17.07
N GLY A 105 -3.50 11.84 16.75
CA GLY A 105 -4.63 12.05 15.83
C GLY A 105 -4.30 11.92 14.34
N LEU A 106 -3.12 11.44 13.98
CA LEU A 106 -2.78 11.21 12.57
C LEU A 106 -3.52 9.98 12.03
N ARG A 107 -4.15 10.16 10.89
CA ARG A 107 -4.78 9.08 10.12
C ARG A 107 -3.73 8.43 9.23
N MET A 108 -3.36 7.21 9.56
CA MET A 108 -2.28 6.53 8.85
C MET A 108 -2.80 5.36 8.04
N ASN A 109 -2.33 5.28 6.78
CA ASN A 109 -2.44 4.13 5.91
C ASN A 109 -1.07 3.44 5.84
N ILE A 110 -1.05 2.12 5.78
CA ILE A 110 0.18 1.35 5.61
C ILE A 110 0.13 0.51 4.33
N HIS A 111 1.28 0.35 3.67
CA HIS A 111 1.45 -0.60 2.58
C HIS A 111 2.37 -1.74 3.05
N PRO A 112 1.83 -2.77 3.71
CA PRO A 112 2.63 -3.72 4.48
C PRO A 112 3.20 -4.87 3.65
N GLY A 113 2.76 -5.05 2.40
CA GLY A 113 2.99 -6.25 1.61
C GLY A 113 2.24 -7.46 2.15
N LEU A 114 2.86 -8.63 2.08
CA LEU A 114 2.28 -9.87 2.59
C LEU A 114 2.36 -9.91 4.13
N VAL A 115 1.23 -10.16 4.79
CA VAL A 115 1.16 -10.19 6.26
C VAL A 115 0.49 -11.44 6.78
N ASP A 116 1.03 -11.98 7.86
CA ASP A 116 0.36 -13.01 8.66
C ASP A 116 -0.62 -12.38 9.68
N ARG A 117 -1.43 -13.23 10.30
CA ARG A 117 -2.44 -12.81 11.28
C ARG A 117 -1.85 -12.04 12.46
N LYS A 118 -0.69 -12.46 12.95
CA LYS A 118 -0.01 -11.81 14.08
C LYS A 118 0.41 -10.39 13.70
N THR A 119 1.10 -10.24 12.60
CA THR A 119 1.56 -8.93 12.11
C THR A 119 0.37 -8.00 11.80
N ALA A 120 -0.72 -8.52 11.22
CA ALA A 120 -1.94 -7.74 10.97
C ALA A 120 -2.53 -7.21 12.30
N SER A 121 -2.62 -8.05 13.33
CA SER A 121 -3.10 -7.64 14.66
C SER A 121 -2.18 -6.61 15.32
N GLU A 122 -0.87 -6.76 15.20
CA GLU A 122 0.12 -5.81 15.72
C GLU A 122 -0.01 -4.44 15.02
N ILE A 123 -0.19 -4.41 13.71
CA ILE A 123 -0.44 -3.18 12.93
C ILE A 123 -1.73 -2.50 13.37
N ALA A 124 -2.83 -3.25 13.50
CA ALA A 124 -4.11 -2.71 13.98
C ALA A 124 -3.99 -2.15 15.40
N SER A 125 -3.31 -2.87 16.30
CA SER A 125 -3.06 -2.42 17.67
C SER A 125 -2.19 -1.16 17.74
N ALA A 126 -1.41 -0.86 16.72
CA ALA A 126 -0.66 0.40 16.62
C ALA A 126 -1.54 1.59 16.18
N GLY A 127 -2.85 1.39 15.98
CA GLY A 127 -3.79 2.48 15.74
C GLY A 127 -3.86 2.95 14.29
N LEU A 128 -3.40 2.14 13.33
CA LEU A 128 -3.56 2.46 11.90
C LEU A 128 -5.00 2.21 11.46
N GLU A 129 -5.52 3.05 10.55
CA GLU A 129 -6.90 2.96 10.08
C GLU A 129 -7.07 2.10 8.82
N ALA A 130 -6.07 2.08 7.97
CA ALA A 130 -6.16 1.43 6.68
C ALA A 130 -4.85 0.73 6.29
N ALA A 131 -4.98 -0.27 5.44
CA ALA A 131 -3.86 -0.93 4.79
C ALA A 131 -4.15 -1.09 3.30
N SER A 132 -3.22 -0.64 2.48
CA SER A 132 -3.23 -0.84 1.02
C SER A 132 -2.46 -2.12 0.69
N VAL A 133 -3.04 -2.96 -0.15
CA VAL A 133 -2.41 -4.24 -0.55
C VAL A 133 -2.54 -4.40 -2.05
N ASP A 134 -1.43 -4.65 -2.72
CA ASP A 134 -1.46 -5.02 -4.13
C ASP A 134 -2.16 -6.37 -4.31
N MET A 135 -2.97 -6.46 -5.36
CA MET A 135 -3.75 -7.66 -5.69
C MET A 135 -3.42 -8.13 -7.11
N PRO A 136 -2.24 -8.73 -7.32
CA PRO A 136 -1.93 -9.36 -8.59
C PRO A 136 -2.69 -10.69 -8.71
N GLY A 137 -3.47 -10.84 -9.78
CA GLY A 137 -4.32 -12.02 -9.98
C GLY A 137 -3.67 -13.17 -10.77
N ASP A 138 -2.39 -13.05 -11.15
CA ASP A 138 -1.70 -14.05 -11.96
C ASP A 138 -0.37 -14.46 -11.30
N PRO A 139 -0.15 -15.77 -11.05
CA PRO A 139 1.05 -16.26 -10.38
C PRO A 139 2.34 -16.06 -11.18
N GLU A 140 2.25 -16.06 -12.51
CA GLU A 140 3.41 -15.80 -13.34
C GLU A 140 3.81 -14.32 -13.28
N THR A 141 2.84 -13.41 -13.26
CA THR A 141 3.07 -11.98 -13.05
C THR A 141 3.74 -11.72 -11.70
N ILE A 142 3.28 -12.36 -10.63
CA ILE A 142 3.89 -12.23 -9.31
C ILE A 142 5.36 -12.64 -9.36
N ARG A 143 5.65 -13.79 -9.95
CA ARG A 143 7.01 -14.32 -10.06
C ARG A 143 7.90 -13.47 -10.96
N TRP A 144 7.38 -13.08 -12.12
CA TRP A 144 8.16 -12.32 -13.11
C TRP A 144 8.35 -10.85 -12.73
N VAL A 145 7.34 -10.19 -12.15
CA VAL A 145 7.40 -8.77 -11.80
C VAL A 145 8.00 -8.53 -10.43
N HIS A 146 7.54 -9.28 -9.43
CA HIS A 146 7.96 -9.07 -8.03
C HIS A 146 9.11 -9.98 -7.59
N GLY A 147 9.40 -11.05 -8.34
CA GLY A 147 10.41 -12.04 -7.95
C GLY A 147 10.01 -12.86 -6.70
N LEU A 148 8.71 -12.91 -6.38
CA LEU A 148 8.20 -13.59 -5.19
C LEU A 148 7.76 -15.02 -5.50
N ASP A 149 8.10 -15.94 -4.61
CA ASP A 149 7.51 -17.27 -4.56
C ASP A 149 6.20 -17.23 -3.76
N ALA A 150 5.20 -16.60 -4.35
CA ALA A 150 3.88 -16.41 -3.80
C ALA A 150 2.83 -16.54 -4.90
N GLY A 151 1.58 -16.73 -4.50
CA GLY A 151 0.45 -16.75 -5.42
C GLY A 151 -0.64 -15.75 -5.05
N PRO A 152 -1.67 -15.56 -5.90
CA PRO A 152 -2.78 -14.65 -5.61
C PRO A 152 -3.45 -14.92 -4.26
N ARG A 153 -3.53 -16.19 -3.85
CA ARG A 153 -4.11 -16.59 -2.55
C ARG A 153 -3.35 -16.05 -1.34
N ASP A 154 -2.05 -15.77 -1.45
CA ASP A 154 -1.27 -15.21 -0.35
C ASP A 154 -1.62 -13.73 -0.14
N TYR A 155 -1.92 -13.02 -1.22
CA TYR A 155 -2.43 -11.64 -1.18
C TYR A 155 -3.84 -11.60 -0.60
N VAL A 156 -4.74 -12.49 -1.05
CA VAL A 156 -6.08 -12.64 -0.46
C VAL A 156 -5.99 -12.92 1.04
N ARG A 157 -5.11 -13.83 1.44
CA ARG A 157 -4.91 -14.16 2.86
C ARG A 157 -4.42 -12.93 3.65
N SER A 158 -3.52 -12.15 3.09
CA SER A 158 -3.05 -10.88 3.70
C SER A 158 -4.19 -9.89 3.86
N MET A 159 -5.01 -9.71 2.83
CA MET A 159 -6.22 -8.88 2.89
C MET A 159 -7.18 -9.33 4.00
N LEU A 160 -7.47 -10.63 4.07
CA LEU A 160 -8.34 -11.19 5.10
C LEU A 160 -7.77 -11.00 6.50
N ASN A 161 -6.46 -11.22 6.69
CA ASN A 161 -5.79 -11.01 7.98
C ASN A 161 -5.91 -9.55 8.45
N LEU A 162 -5.71 -8.59 7.55
CA LEU A 162 -5.83 -7.16 7.84
C LEU A 162 -7.28 -6.78 8.17
N SER A 163 -8.23 -7.25 7.37
CA SER A 163 -9.66 -6.98 7.60
C SER A 163 -10.15 -7.57 8.92
N GLN A 164 -9.77 -8.83 9.22
CA GLN A 164 -10.12 -9.49 10.49
C GLN A 164 -9.47 -8.82 11.71
N ALA A 165 -8.33 -8.15 11.53
CA ALA A 165 -7.70 -7.34 12.57
C ALA A 165 -8.37 -5.98 12.78
N GLY A 166 -9.38 -5.62 11.97
CA GLY A 166 -10.13 -4.36 12.08
C GLY A 166 -9.61 -3.22 11.21
N LEU A 167 -8.61 -3.46 10.35
CA LEU A 167 -8.14 -2.47 9.40
C LEU A 167 -9.04 -2.41 8.16
N ARG A 168 -9.23 -1.22 7.62
CA ARG A 168 -9.82 -1.06 6.29
C ARG A 168 -8.79 -1.49 5.25
N ALA A 169 -8.90 -2.73 4.78
CA ALA A 169 -8.03 -3.24 3.73
C ALA A 169 -8.49 -2.73 2.35
N CYS A 170 -7.58 -2.08 1.63
CA CYS A 170 -7.83 -1.47 0.32
C CYS A 170 -7.02 -2.21 -0.75
N PRO A 171 -7.67 -3.00 -1.63
CA PRO A 171 -6.97 -3.67 -2.71
C PRO A 171 -6.55 -2.68 -3.80
N HIS A 172 -5.35 -2.86 -4.33
CA HIS A 172 -4.83 -2.13 -5.48
C HIS A 172 -4.59 -3.11 -6.64
N ILE A 173 -5.22 -2.87 -7.76
CA ILE A 173 -4.98 -3.63 -8.99
C ILE A 173 -4.25 -2.73 -9.96
N CYS A 174 -3.01 -3.10 -10.29
CA CYS A 174 -2.20 -2.41 -11.28
C CYS A 174 -2.48 -3.02 -12.65
N VAL A 175 -3.13 -2.24 -13.54
CA VAL A 175 -3.45 -2.68 -14.90
C VAL A 175 -2.19 -2.65 -15.77
N GLY A 176 -1.97 -3.72 -16.55
CA GLY A 176 -0.80 -3.86 -17.40
C GLY A 176 0.50 -4.18 -16.64
N LEU A 177 0.41 -4.68 -15.42
CA LEU A 177 1.57 -4.99 -14.58
C LEU A 177 2.54 -5.98 -15.24
N HIS A 178 2.03 -6.89 -16.07
CA HIS A 178 2.84 -7.86 -16.85
C HIS A 178 3.37 -7.25 -18.14
N GLY A 179 4.32 -6.30 -18.02
CA GLY A 179 4.95 -5.69 -19.22
C GLY A 179 4.00 -4.92 -20.14
N GLY A 180 2.93 -4.35 -19.59
CA GLY A 180 1.89 -3.63 -20.33
C GLY A 180 0.71 -4.51 -20.76
N ALA A 181 0.82 -5.85 -20.65
CA ALA A 181 -0.27 -6.75 -20.98
C ALA A 181 -1.27 -6.90 -19.84
N VAL A 182 -2.56 -6.91 -20.14
CA VAL A 182 -3.63 -7.25 -19.20
C VAL A 182 -3.57 -8.75 -18.94
N ARG A 183 -3.10 -9.13 -17.75
CA ARG A 183 -2.92 -10.53 -17.36
C ARG A 183 -3.17 -10.71 -15.87
N GLY A 184 -4.31 -11.28 -15.53
CA GLY A 184 -4.69 -11.56 -14.14
C GLY A 184 -5.53 -10.47 -13.47
N GLU A 185 -5.72 -9.30 -14.04
CA GLU A 185 -6.51 -8.20 -13.46
C GLU A 185 -7.97 -8.61 -13.26
N LEU A 186 -8.58 -9.29 -14.25
CA LEU A 186 -9.95 -9.80 -14.11
C LEU A 186 -10.05 -10.89 -13.04
N ASN A 187 -9.02 -11.73 -12.91
CA ASN A 187 -8.97 -12.71 -11.83
C ASN A 187 -8.83 -12.01 -10.46
N ALA A 188 -8.02 -10.96 -10.37
CA ALA A 188 -7.88 -10.17 -9.14
C ALA A 188 -9.20 -9.55 -8.68
N LEU A 189 -10.07 -9.15 -9.60
CA LEU A 189 -11.42 -8.63 -9.28
C LEU A 189 -12.36 -9.70 -8.73
N SER A 190 -12.11 -10.97 -9.02
CA SER A 190 -12.96 -12.09 -8.60
C SER A 190 -12.49 -12.75 -7.30
N LEU A 191 -11.34 -12.37 -6.79
CA LEU A 191 -10.75 -12.86 -5.54
C LEU A 191 -11.26 -12.11 -4.32
#